data_0e2f5f46b8692f0874295c23ff1916b3
#
_entry.id   0e2f5f46b8692f0874295c23ff1916b3
#
_cell.length_a   1.000
_cell.length_b   1.000
_cell.length_c   1.000
_cell.angle_alpha   90.00
_cell.angle_beta   90.00
_cell.angle_gamma   90.00
#
_symmetry.space_group_name_H-M   'P 1'
#
loop_
_entity.id
_entity.type
_entity.pdbx_description
1 polymer ?
#
loop_
_entity_poly.entity_id
_entity_poly.type
_entity_poly.pdbx_seq_one_letter_code
_entity_poly.pdbx_strand_id
1 'polypeptide(L)'
;MLFRSVTYGLGSESQNLPSFVVMYDTLGRGIPKGHAQNWGAGYLPSIFQGTALKPQGDPIENLNRSREMTEPQQRSQLDLLARLNRVHLEQHAAESELAARIESFELAYRMQMAAPEALDLSKESAETQKLYGLDNPKCTHFSKQCLIARRMVERGVRFVQIYSGGMENERSWDGHANIGANHTGFAQETDQPIAALLTDLAERGMLDETLVIWGGEFGRLPLVQKGGPGRDHNPHAFTCWFAGGGIKGGTQYGETDEIGHKALIDRVSVNDIHATILHTLGLNHEKLTYRYNGRDFRLTDVSGRVVKEILKTS
;
A
#
# COMPACT_ATOMS: atom_id res chain seq x y z
N MET A 1 -1.10 10.52 1.25
CA MET A 1 -0.31 11.25 0.24
C MET A 1 0.93 10.48 -0.23
N LEU A 2 1.68 9.81 0.63
CA LEU A 2 2.95 9.13 0.29
C LEU A 2 2.87 8.19 -0.91
N PHE A 3 1.88 7.30 -0.93
CA PHE A 3 1.82 6.17 -1.87
C PHE A 3 1.76 6.58 -3.34
N ARG A 4 0.91 7.55 -3.66
CA ARG A 4 0.85 8.17 -4.98
C ARG A 4 2.07 9.03 -5.32
N SER A 5 2.79 9.55 -4.31
CA SER A 5 4.05 10.27 -4.51
C SER A 5 5.15 9.35 -5.02
N VAL A 6 5.19 8.09 -4.53
CA VAL A 6 6.13 7.08 -5.00
C VAL A 6 5.87 6.75 -6.47
N THR A 7 4.62 6.48 -6.82
CA THR A 7 4.25 6.14 -8.20
C THR A 7 4.37 7.34 -9.16
N TYR A 8 4.11 8.56 -8.69
CA TYR A 8 4.35 9.77 -9.45
C TYR A 8 5.84 10.01 -9.71
N GLY A 9 6.69 9.80 -8.70
CA GLY A 9 8.13 10.05 -8.81
C GLY A 9 8.90 8.98 -9.59
N LEU A 10 8.50 7.71 -9.49
CA LEU A 10 9.23 6.57 -10.05
C LEU A 10 8.50 5.86 -11.20
N GLY A 11 7.19 6.13 -11.39
CA GLY A 11 6.41 5.35 -12.34
C GLY A 11 6.25 3.88 -11.93
N SER A 12 6.16 2.99 -12.91
CA SER A 12 6.06 1.54 -12.76
C SER A 12 7.16 0.83 -13.55
N GLU A 13 7.70 -0.25 -12.99
CA GLU A 13 8.55 -1.19 -13.74
C GLU A 13 7.70 -2.20 -14.50
N SER A 14 6.49 -2.45 -14.03
CA SER A 14 5.53 -3.29 -14.74
C SER A 14 4.74 -2.48 -15.77
N GLN A 15 4.66 -2.98 -16.99
CA GLN A 15 3.78 -2.43 -18.02
C GLN A 15 2.39 -3.07 -18.00
N ASN A 16 2.23 -4.20 -17.33
CA ASN A 16 1.03 -5.06 -17.38
C ASN A 16 0.27 -5.11 -16.06
N LEU A 17 0.81 -4.52 -14.99
CA LEU A 17 0.20 -4.44 -13.67
C LEU A 17 0.17 -2.98 -13.19
N PRO A 18 -0.76 -2.61 -12.29
CA PRO A 18 -0.80 -1.27 -11.74
C PRO A 18 0.47 -0.95 -10.98
N SER A 19 0.91 0.30 -10.98
CA SER A 19 2.05 0.75 -10.17
C SER A 19 1.75 0.77 -8.68
N PHE A 20 0.48 0.90 -8.29
CA PHE A 20 0.01 0.93 -6.91
C PHE A 20 -1.18 -0.02 -6.73
N VAL A 21 -1.00 -1.05 -5.92
CA VAL A 21 -2.01 -2.06 -5.58
C VAL A 21 -2.43 -1.91 -4.13
N VAL A 22 -3.73 -2.02 -3.87
CA VAL A 22 -4.32 -1.95 -2.53
C VAL A 22 -5.10 -3.23 -2.24
N MET A 23 -4.87 -3.80 -1.07
CA MET A 23 -5.63 -4.92 -0.55
C MET A 23 -6.20 -4.57 0.82
N TYR A 24 -7.42 -5.00 1.09
CA TYR A 24 -8.11 -4.74 2.34
C TYR A 24 -8.76 -6.02 2.88
N ASP A 25 -9.38 -5.92 4.05
CA ASP A 25 -9.92 -7.06 4.78
C ASP A 25 -10.81 -7.96 3.93
N THR A 26 -10.57 -9.26 4.02
CA THR A 26 -11.29 -10.30 3.28
C THR A 26 -12.37 -11.01 4.09
N LEU A 27 -12.48 -10.71 5.38
CA LEU A 27 -13.42 -11.37 6.29
C LEU A 27 -14.76 -10.64 6.41
N GLY A 28 -14.99 -9.63 5.56
CA GLY A 28 -16.24 -8.88 5.57
C GLY A 28 -16.39 -7.91 6.74
N ARG A 29 -15.28 -7.54 7.40
CA ARG A 29 -15.28 -6.57 8.52
C ARG A 29 -15.42 -5.12 8.05
N GLY A 30 -15.47 -4.89 6.75
CA GLY A 30 -15.61 -3.59 6.12
C GLY A 30 -14.30 -3.04 5.54
N ILE A 31 -14.40 -1.83 4.99
CA ILE A 31 -13.27 -1.11 4.40
C ILE A 31 -12.87 0.00 5.40
N PRO A 32 -11.56 0.30 5.57
CA PRO A 32 -11.11 1.38 6.43
C PRO A 32 -11.84 2.69 6.18
N LYS A 33 -12.11 3.47 7.23
CA LYS A 33 -12.75 4.79 7.12
C LYS A 33 -12.02 5.65 6.09
N GLY A 34 -12.79 6.43 5.30
CA GLY A 34 -12.26 7.16 4.14
C GLY A 34 -12.39 6.37 2.83
N HIS A 35 -12.68 5.07 2.88
CA HIS A 35 -12.93 4.23 1.70
C HIS A 35 -11.89 4.47 0.60
N ALA A 36 -12.33 4.61 -0.65
CA ALA A 36 -11.44 4.85 -1.79
C ALA A 36 -10.60 6.15 -1.70
N GLN A 37 -10.96 7.09 -0.82
CA GLN A 37 -10.15 8.29 -0.60
C GLN A 37 -8.77 7.96 0.00
N ASN A 38 -8.63 6.86 0.73
CA ASN A 38 -7.36 6.42 1.32
C ASN A 38 -6.30 6.10 0.25
N TRP A 39 -6.72 5.65 -0.94
CA TRP A 39 -5.83 5.33 -2.06
C TRP A 39 -6.12 6.12 -3.33
N GLY A 40 -7.01 7.11 -3.25
CA GLY A 40 -7.32 8.02 -4.34
C GLY A 40 -6.17 8.95 -4.71
N ALA A 41 -6.18 9.48 -5.92
CA ALA A 41 -5.11 10.33 -6.45
C ALA A 41 -5.00 11.71 -5.76
N GLY A 42 -6.06 12.21 -5.10
CA GLY A 42 -6.11 13.57 -4.55
C GLY A 42 -6.03 14.62 -5.64
N TYR A 43 -5.02 15.48 -5.58
CA TYR A 43 -4.76 16.48 -6.62
C TYR A 43 -3.83 15.98 -7.74
N LEU A 44 -3.27 14.79 -7.62
CA LEU A 44 -2.52 14.15 -8.71
C LEU A 44 -3.49 13.55 -9.75
N PRO A 45 -3.05 13.36 -11.01
CA PRO A 45 -3.83 12.62 -11.99
C PRO A 45 -4.25 11.22 -11.51
N SER A 46 -5.45 10.80 -11.93
CA SER A 46 -6.06 9.54 -11.48
C SER A 46 -5.25 8.27 -11.80
N ILE A 47 -4.32 8.34 -12.75
CA ILE A 47 -3.38 7.24 -13.08
C ILE A 47 -2.49 6.84 -11.88
N PHE A 48 -2.28 7.74 -10.92
CA PHE A 48 -1.47 7.50 -9.72
C PHE A 48 -2.28 7.00 -8.52
N GLN A 49 -3.59 6.78 -8.68
CA GLN A 49 -4.40 6.18 -7.64
C GLN A 49 -4.13 4.68 -7.48
N GLY A 50 -4.42 4.14 -6.28
CA GLY A 50 -4.31 2.73 -6.03
C GLY A 50 -5.42 1.92 -6.72
N THR A 51 -5.04 0.79 -7.30
CA THR A 51 -5.98 -0.22 -7.80
C THR A 51 -6.30 -1.18 -6.67
N ALA A 52 -7.56 -1.17 -6.22
CA ALA A 52 -8.00 -2.08 -5.17
C ALA A 52 -8.23 -3.48 -5.72
N LEU A 53 -7.59 -4.48 -5.09
CA LEU A 53 -7.87 -5.88 -5.32
C LEU A 53 -8.97 -6.34 -4.37
N LYS A 54 -10.02 -6.92 -4.91
CA LYS A 54 -11.09 -7.51 -4.11
C LYS A 54 -10.59 -8.78 -3.43
N PRO A 55 -10.97 -8.97 -2.17
CA PRO A 55 -10.55 -10.12 -1.40
C PRO A 55 -11.20 -11.43 -1.82
N GLN A 56 -12.34 -11.38 -2.48
CA GLN A 56 -13.13 -12.55 -2.91
C GLN A 56 -13.78 -12.30 -4.28
N GLY A 57 -13.98 -13.36 -5.04
CA GLY A 57 -14.47 -13.30 -6.42
C GLY A 57 -13.37 -12.89 -7.39
N ASP A 58 -13.75 -12.20 -8.46
CA ASP A 58 -12.79 -11.64 -9.40
C ASP A 58 -11.98 -10.55 -8.69
N PRO A 59 -10.65 -10.71 -8.55
CA PRO A 59 -9.82 -9.79 -7.77
C PRO A 59 -9.90 -8.34 -8.23
N ILE A 60 -10.17 -8.14 -9.49
CA ILE A 60 -10.38 -6.82 -10.10
C ILE A 60 -11.73 -6.85 -10.80
N GLU A 61 -12.61 -5.92 -10.42
CA GLU A 61 -13.95 -5.84 -11.04
C GLU A 61 -13.84 -5.62 -12.55
N ASN A 62 -14.66 -6.39 -13.27
CA ASN A 62 -14.77 -6.28 -14.73
C ASN A 62 -13.45 -6.48 -15.48
N LEU A 63 -12.45 -7.16 -14.85
CA LEU A 63 -11.20 -7.47 -15.52
C LEU A 63 -11.41 -8.45 -16.65
N ASN A 64 -12.30 -9.42 -16.48
CA ASN A 64 -12.56 -10.43 -17.47
C ASN A 64 -13.29 -9.84 -18.68
N ARG A 65 -12.84 -10.23 -19.89
CA ARG A 65 -13.53 -9.90 -21.13
C ARG A 65 -14.95 -10.46 -21.10
N SER A 66 -15.93 -9.72 -21.66
CA SER A 66 -17.27 -10.25 -21.88
C SER A 66 -17.22 -11.55 -22.72
N ARG A 67 -18.02 -12.54 -22.33
CA ARG A 67 -18.09 -13.83 -23.05
C ARG A 67 -18.53 -13.69 -24.50
N GLU A 68 -19.23 -12.62 -24.84
CA GLU A 68 -19.74 -12.34 -26.19
C GLU A 68 -18.71 -11.64 -27.08
N MET A 69 -17.56 -11.25 -26.55
CA MET A 69 -16.52 -10.49 -27.23
C MET A 69 -15.27 -11.35 -27.44
N THR A 70 -14.76 -11.43 -28.65
CA THR A 70 -13.46 -12.05 -28.91
C THR A 70 -12.31 -11.10 -28.62
N GLU A 71 -11.09 -11.62 -28.41
CA GLU A 71 -9.91 -10.80 -28.19
C GLU A 71 -9.63 -9.81 -29.33
N PRO A 72 -9.67 -10.19 -30.62
CA PRO A 72 -9.51 -9.27 -31.74
C PRO A 72 -10.58 -8.17 -31.77
N GLN A 73 -11.82 -8.49 -31.43
CA GLN A 73 -12.90 -7.49 -31.35
C GLN A 73 -12.61 -6.46 -30.21
N GLN A 74 -12.21 -6.94 -29.04
CA GLN A 74 -11.84 -6.07 -27.93
C GLN A 74 -10.67 -5.16 -28.31
N ARG A 75 -9.60 -5.71 -28.92
CA ARG A 75 -8.45 -4.92 -29.39
C ARG A 75 -8.89 -3.85 -30.39
N SER A 76 -9.70 -4.20 -31.37
CA SER A 76 -10.20 -3.24 -32.36
C SER A 76 -11.02 -2.12 -31.74
N GLN A 77 -11.84 -2.42 -30.72
CA GLN A 77 -12.60 -1.39 -30.00
C GLN A 77 -11.67 -0.46 -29.22
N LEU A 78 -10.65 -1.00 -28.53
CA LEU A 78 -9.68 -0.19 -27.81
C LEU A 78 -8.86 0.69 -28.76
N ASP A 79 -8.46 0.18 -29.92
CA ASP A 79 -7.74 0.93 -30.93
C ASP A 79 -8.59 2.08 -31.52
N LEU A 80 -9.89 1.83 -31.71
CA LEU A 80 -10.82 2.88 -32.13
C LEU A 80 -10.97 3.94 -31.03
N LEU A 81 -11.20 3.54 -29.79
CA LEU A 81 -11.29 4.42 -28.64
C LEU A 81 -10.01 5.26 -28.47
N ALA A 82 -8.84 4.66 -28.55
CA ALA A 82 -7.57 5.35 -28.46
C ALA A 82 -7.41 6.42 -29.56
N ARG A 83 -7.85 6.13 -30.79
CA ARG A 83 -7.84 7.10 -31.89
C ARG A 83 -8.81 8.25 -31.65
N LEU A 84 -10.05 7.98 -31.25
CA LEU A 84 -11.04 9.02 -30.93
C LEU A 84 -10.58 9.90 -29.77
N ASN A 85 -10.07 9.30 -28.73
CA ASN A 85 -9.56 10.00 -27.56
C ASN A 85 -8.32 10.84 -27.89
N ARG A 86 -7.45 10.41 -28.79
CA ARG A 86 -6.30 11.18 -29.24
C ARG A 86 -6.72 12.45 -29.98
N VAL A 87 -7.70 12.36 -30.91
CA VAL A 87 -8.27 13.52 -31.58
C VAL A 87 -8.89 14.49 -30.57
N HIS A 88 -9.59 13.95 -29.57
CA HIS A 88 -10.17 14.79 -28.52
C HIS A 88 -9.09 15.46 -27.65
N LEU A 89 -8.03 14.73 -27.29
CA LEU A 89 -6.90 15.25 -26.51
C LEU A 89 -6.15 16.37 -27.24
N GLU A 90 -5.98 16.26 -28.58
CA GLU A 90 -5.36 17.33 -29.40
C GLU A 90 -6.16 18.62 -29.32
N GLN A 91 -7.49 18.51 -29.22
CA GLN A 91 -8.39 19.68 -29.09
C GLN A 91 -8.46 20.23 -27.65
N HIS A 92 -8.10 19.39 -26.65
CA HIS A 92 -8.22 19.67 -25.22
C HIS A 92 -6.90 19.36 -24.47
N ALA A 93 -5.77 19.82 -25.01
CA ALA A 93 -4.43 19.49 -24.50
C ALA A 93 -4.18 19.87 -23.02
N ALA A 94 -5.02 20.74 -22.44
CA ALA A 94 -4.94 21.10 -21.02
C ALA A 94 -5.59 20.06 -20.06
N GLU A 95 -6.32 19.07 -20.59
CA GLU A 95 -7.03 18.07 -19.80
C GLU A 95 -6.14 16.83 -19.54
N SER A 96 -5.27 16.90 -18.53
CA SER A 96 -4.39 15.77 -18.13
C SER A 96 -5.16 14.52 -17.73
N GLU A 97 -6.41 14.65 -17.29
CA GLU A 97 -7.27 13.50 -16.91
C GLU A 97 -7.67 12.65 -18.12
N LEU A 98 -7.78 13.24 -19.30
CA LEU A 98 -8.14 12.51 -20.51
C LEU A 98 -7.01 11.55 -20.94
N ALA A 99 -5.75 12.00 -20.89
CA ALA A 99 -4.59 11.15 -21.15
C ALA A 99 -4.51 10.00 -20.16
N ALA A 100 -4.68 10.28 -18.87
CA ALA A 100 -4.69 9.27 -17.80
C ALA A 100 -5.81 8.23 -18.01
N ARG A 101 -6.96 8.64 -18.50
CA ARG A 101 -8.09 7.74 -18.80
C ARG A 101 -7.77 6.79 -19.96
N ILE A 102 -7.14 7.28 -21.02
CA ILE A 102 -6.69 6.46 -22.16
C ILE A 102 -5.73 5.38 -21.67
N GLU A 103 -4.70 5.77 -20.89
CA GLU A 103 -3.72 4.84 -20.35
C GLU A 103 -4.34 3.81 -19.41
N SER A 104 -5.36 4.19 -18.63
CA SER A 104 -6.05 3.27 -17.74
C SER A 104 -6.80 2.15 -18.49
N PHE A 105 -7.40 2.42 -19.65
CA PHE A 105 -8.04 1.39 -20.49
C PHE A 105 -7.02 0.41 -21.09
N GLU A 106 -5.88 0.92 -21.55
CA GLU A 106 -4.79 0.08 -22.05
C GLU A 106 -4.18 -0.79 -20.95
N LEU A 107 -3.98 -0.21 -19.76
CA LEU A 107 -3.53 -0.98 -18.61
C LEU A 107 -4.52 -2.07 -18.23
N ALA A 108 -5.83 -1.75 -18.15
CA ALA A 108 -6.87 -2.73 -17.84
C ALA A 108 -6.87 -3.91 -18.84
N TYR A 109 -6.68 -3.64 -20.11
CA TYR A 109 -6.55 -4.70 -21.12
C TYR A 109 -5.33 -5.59 -20.89
N ARG A 110 -4.15 -5.01 -20.65
CA ARG A 110 -2.93 -5.79 -20.36
C ARG A 110 -3.05 -6.58 -19.05
N MET A 111 -3.75 -6.03 -18.06
CA MET A 111 -4.02 -6.71 -16.79
C MET A 111 -4.87 -7.97 -16.95
N GLN A 112 -5.74 -8.06 -17.96
CA GLN A 112 -6.55 -9.25 -18.21
C GLN A 112 -5.69 -10.51 -18.40
N MET A 113 -4.49 -10.35 -18.95
CA MET A 113 -3.56 -11.45 -19.16
C MET A 113 -2.61 -11.66 -17.98
N ALA A 114 -2.11 -10.59 -17.38
CA ALA A 114 -1.06 -10.65 -16.36
C ALA A 114 -1.58 -10.88 -14.93
N ALA A 115 -2.72 -10.27 -14.58
CA ALA A 115 -3.22 -10.33 -13.21
C ALA A 115 -3.65 -11.74 -12.77
N PRO A 116 -4.33 -12.57 -13.59
CA PRO A 116 -4.69 -13.93 -13.20
C PRO A 116 -3.47 -14.76 -12.80
N GLU A 117 -2.37 -14.65 -13.54
CA GLU A 117 -1.13 -15.38 -13.23
C GLU A 117 -0.48 -14.86 -11.96
N ALA A 118 -0.42 -13.55 -11.76
CA ALA A 118 0.15 -12.96 -10.57
C ALA A 118 -0.62 -13.32 -9.28
N LEU A 119 -1.93 -13.53 -9.40
CA LEU A 119 -2.84 -13.85 -8.30
C LEU A 119 -3.01 -15.35 -8.03
N ASP A 120 -2.52 -16.20 -8.94
CA ASP A 120 -2.64 -17.68 -8.81
C ASP A 120 -1.60 -18.21 -7.81
N LEU A 121 -2.02 -18.33 -6.55
CA LEU A 121 -1.20 -18.85 -5.47
C LEU A 121 -0.97 -20.37 -5.52
N SER A 122 -1.71 -21.09 -6.36
CA SER A 122 -1.53 -22.55 -6.52
C SER A 122 -0.19 -22.91 -7.18
N LYS A 123 0.46 -21.94 -7.81
CA LYS A 123 1.80 -22.08 -8.42
C LYS A 123 2.96 -21.97 -7.43
N GLU A 124 2.68 -21.57 -6.21
CA GLU A 124 3.71 -21.52 -5.15
C GLU A 124 3.98 -22.92 -4.60
N SER A 125 5.22 -23.16 -4.17
CA SER A 125 5.59 -24.44 -3.56
C SER A 125 4.80 -24.69 -2.28
N ALA A 126 4.66 -25.96 -1.90
CA ALA A 126 4.01 -26.36 -0.66
C ALA A 126 4.73 -25.77 0.57
N GLU A 127 6.06 -25.66 0.50
CA GLU A 127 6.88 -25.04 1.55
C GLU A 127 6.57 -23.56 1.68
N THR A 128 6.50 -22.80 0.57
CA THR A 128 6.12 -21.39 0.58
C THR A 128 4.71 -21.20 1.12
N GLN A 129 3.74 -22.00 0.65
CA GLN A 129 2.36 -21.92 1.13
C GLN A 129 2.28 -22.17 2.65
N LYS A 130 3.01 -23.15 3.16
CA LYS A 130 3.09 -23.46 4.60
C LYS A 130 3.81 -22.35 5.38
N LEU A 131 4.90 -21.82 4.87
CA LEU A 131 5.65 -20.71 5.48
C LEU A 131 4.71 -19.53 5.75
N TYR A 132 3.92 -19.14 4.76
CA TYR A 132 2.94 -18.05 4.90
C TYR A 132 1.73 -18.43 5.78
N GLY A 133 1.50 -19.71 6.07
CA GLY A 133 0.36 -20.19 6.87
C GLY A 133 -0.94 -20.19 6.07
N LEU A 134 -0.91 -20.58 4.78
CA LEU A 134 -2.13 -20.72 3.98
C LEU A 134 -3.05 -21.83 4.50
N ASP A 135 -2.52 -22.78 5.24
CA ASP A 135 -3.21 -23.86 5.94
C ASP A 135 -3.67 -23.48 7.37
N ASN A 136 -3.27 -22.31 7.88
CA ASN A 136 -3.63 -21.85 9.20
C ASN A 136 -4.92 -20.97 9.12
N PRO A 137 -6.07 -21.45 9.65
CA PRO A 137 -7.35 -20.77 9.51
C PRO A 137 -7.38 -19.37 10.19
N LYS A 138 -6.46 -19.10 11.15
CA LYS A 138 -6.38 -17.81 11.83
C LYS A 138 -5.81 -16.70 10.95
N CYS A 139 -4.85 -17.03 10.10
CA CYS A 139 -4.13 -16.03 9.31
C CYS A 139 -4.27 -16.19 7.79
N THR A 140 -4.84 -17.29 7.28
CA THR A 140 -4.87 -17.61 5.84
C THR A 140 -5.36 -16.46 4.95
N HIS A 141 -6.30 -15.65 5.42
CA HIS A 141 -6.80 -14.50 4.65
C HIS A 141 -5.71 -13.42 4.48
N PHE A 142 -4.98 -13.07 5.55
CA PHE A 142 -3.88 -12.11 5.51
C PHE A 142 -2.63 -12.70 4.86
N SER A 143 -2.41 -14.01 5.04
CA SER A 143 -1.35 -14.77 4.37
C SER A 143 -1.42 -14.68 2.85
N LYS A 144 -2.64 -14.83 2.30
CA LYS A 144 -2.87 -14.65 0.86
C LYS A 144 -2.49 -13.25 0.39
N GLN A 145 -2.84 -12.23 1.16
CA GLN A 145 -2.49 -10.84 0.82
C GLN A 145 -0.98 -10.60 0.86
N CYS A 146 -0.28 -11.08 1.89
CA CYS A 146 1.17 -10.97 1.98
C CYS A 146 1.88 -11.71 0.83
N LEU A 147 1.42 -12.91 0.48
CA LEU A 147 1.99 -13.68 -0.63
C LEU A 147 1.70 -13.02 -1.98
N ILE A 148 0.50 -12.47 -2.19
CA ILE A 148 0.18 -11.68 -3.38
C ILE A 148 1.07 -10.44 -3.43
N ALA A 149 1.31 -9.74 -2.32
CA ALA A 149 2.18 -8.58 -2.27
C ALA A 149 3.59 -8.90 -2.75
N ARG A 150 4.21 -9.98 -2.28
CA ARG A 150 5.52 -10.45 -2.74
C ARG A 150 5.50 -10.70 -4.26
N ARG A 151 4.49 -11.44 -4.76
CA ARG A 151 4.35 -11.74 -6.18
C ARG A 151 4.16 -10.49 -7.05
N MET A 152 3.46 -9.49 -6.53
CA MET A 152 3.27 -8.21 -7.22
C MET A 152 4.58 -7.42 -7.32
N VAL A 153 5.33 -7.31 -6.20
CA VAL A 153 6.64 -6.65 -6.19
C VAL A 153 7.63 -7.35 -7.10
N GLU A 154 7.68 -8.69 -7.08
CA GLU A 154 8.50 -9.51 -7.99
C GLU A 154 8.23 -9.24 -9.49
N ARG A 155 7.02 -8.75 -9.81
CA ARG A 155 6.58 -8.40 -11.16
C ARG A 155 6.62 -6.90 -11.47
N GLY A 156 7.32 -6.14 -10.64
CA GLY A 156 7.57 -4.71 -10.86
C GLY A 156 6.44 -3.77 -10.41
N VAL A 157 5.49 -4.24 -9.60
CA VAL A 157 4.54 -3.36 -8.93
C VAL A 157 5.31 -2.51 -7.90
N ARG A 158 5.24 -1.20 -8.05
CA ARG A 158 6.07 -0.27 -7.27
C ARG A 158 5.63 -0.14 -5.82
N PHE A 159 4.34 -0.19 -5.57
CA PHE A 159 3.77 0.01 -4.24
C PHE A 159 2.61 -0.94 -3.99
N VAL A 160 2.67 -1.66 -2.87
CA VAL A 160 1.57 -2.53 -2.41
C VAL A 160 1.18 -2.10 -1.01
N GLN A 161 -0.10 -1.81 -0.80
CA GLN A 161 -0.66 -1.45 0.49
C GLN A 161 -1.65 -2.50 0.95
N ILE A 162 -1.44 -3.02 2.15
CA ILE A 162 -2.32 -4.00 2.77
C ILE A 162 -2.92 -3.38 4.04
N TYR A 163 -4.23 -3.42 4.14
CA TYR A 163 -4.94 -3.04 5.36
C TYR A 163 -5.26 -4.29 6.18
N SER A 164 -4.78 -4.31 7.42
CA SER A 164 -5.15 -5.32 8.41
C SER A 164 -6.35 -4.84 9.23
N GLY A 165 -7.43 -5.62 9.22
CA GLY A 165 -8.68 -5.26 9.87
C GLY A 165 -9.66 -4.49 8.98
N GLY A 166 -10.85 -4.26 9.51
CA GLY A 166 -11.98 -3.70 8.79
C GLY A 166 -12.18 -2.20 9.01
N MET A 167 -13.43 -1.82 9.29
CA MET A 167 -13.85 -0.43 9.29
C MET A 167 -13.34 0.34 10.52
N GLU A 168 -13.75 -0.05 11.71
CA GLU A 168 -13.49 0.65 12.97
C GLU A 168 -13.80 -0.23 14.18
N ASN A 169 -13.41 0.23 15.36
CA ASN A 169 -13.58 -0.46 16.64
C ASN A 169 -12.98 -1.87 16.59
N GLU A 170 -13.58 -2.81 17.26
CA GLU A 170 -13.11 -4.20 17.36
C GLU A 170 -13.07 -4.96 16.03
N ARG A 171 -13.54 -4.37 14.92
CA ARG A 171 -13.35 -4.91 13.55
C ARG A 171 -11.96 -4.63 12.98
N SER A 172 -11.18 -3.81 13.65
CA SER A 172 -9.80 -3.44 13.33
C SER A 172 -8.97 -3.41 14.60
N TRP A 173 -7.74 -2.95 14.54
CA TRP A 173 -6.86 -2.72 15.70
C TRP A 173 -7.35 -1.62 16.65
N ASP A 174 -8.57 -1.16 16.46
CA ASP A 174 -9.19 -0.05 17.18
C ASP A 174 -9.87 -0.51 18.49
N GLY A 175 -9.11 -1.09 19.41
CA GLY A 175 -9.56 -1.78 20.62
C GLY A 175 -10.08 -0.86 21.73
N HIS A 176 -11.33 -0.37 21.60
CA HIS A 176 -11.98 0.47 22.60
C HIS A 176 -12.61 -0.31 23.75
N ALA A 177 -13.04 -1.55 23.55
CA ALA A 177 -13.67 -2.36 24.58
C ALA A 177 -12.64 -3.21 25.34
N ASN A 178 -11.80 -3.96 24.63
CA ASN A 178 -10.79 -4.84 25.22
C ASN A 178 -9.56 -4.93 24.32
N ILE A 179 -8.59 -4.05 24.55
CA ILE A 179 -7.38 -3.99 23.73
C ILE A 179 -6.56 -5.29 23.76
N GLY A 180 -6.51 -5.97 24.90
CA GLY A 180 -5.76 -7.24 25.04
C GLY A 180 -6.32 -8.33 24.13
N ALA A 181 -7.63 -8.57 24.18
CA ALA A 181 -8.28 -9.57 23.33
C ALA A 181 -8.23 -9.16 21.85
N ASN A 182 -8.50 -7.89 21.54
CA ASN A 182 -8.47 -7.33 20.19
C ASN A 182 -7.08 -7.50 19.55
N HIS A 183 -6.03 -6.99 20.18
CA HIS A 183 -4.68 -7.04 19.62
C HIS A 183 -4.10 -8.45 19.56
N THR A 184 -4.41 -9.32 20.54
CA THR A 184 -4.05 -10.75 20.46
C THR A 184 -4.68 -11.41 19.23
N GLY A 185 -5.96 -11.12 18.95
CA GLY A 185 -6.64 -11.66 17.77
C GLY A 185 -5.99 -11.22 16.47
N PHE A 186 -5.76 -9.92 16.31
CA PHE A 186 -5.12 -9.38 15.11
C PHE A 186 -3.65 -9.79 14.97
N ALA A 187 -2.89 -9.91 16.07
CA ALA A 187 -1.53 -10.44 16.04
C ALA A 187 -1.51 -11.89 15.50
N GLN A 188 -2.43 -12.75 15.95
CA GLN A 188 -2.56 -14.10 15.42
C GLN A 188 -2.89 -14.15 13.91
N GLU A 189 -3.54 -13.11 13.38
CA GLU A 189 -3.82 -13.01 11.95
C GLU A 189 -2.61 -12.54 11.15
N THR A 190 -1.71 -11.76 11.73
CA THR A 190 -0.67 -11.02 11.00
C THR A 190 0.75 -11.50 11.25
N ASP A 191 1.08 -12.06 12.42
CA ASP A 191 2.47 -12.37 12.79
C ASP A 191 3.13 -13.37 11.84
N GLN A 192 2.50 -14.54 11.62
CA GLN A 192 3.05 -15.56 10.73
C GLN A 192 3.23 -15.04 9.29
N PRO A 193 2.22 -14.46 8.63
CA PRO A 193 2.38 -14.00 7.24
C PRO A 193 3.35 -12.83 7.09
N ILE A 194 3.52 -11.96 8.09
CA ILE A 194 4.52 -10.90 8.06
C ILE A 194 5.93 -11.48 8.18
N ALA A 195 6.14 -12.40 9.14
CA ALA A 195 7.41 -13.10 9.28
C ALA A 195 7.78 -13.86 8.00
N ALA A 196 6.79 -14.55 7.39
CA ALA A 196 6.96 -15.24 6.13
C ALA A 196 7.34 -14.30 4.98
N LEU A 197 6.67 -13.15 4.88
CA LEU A 197 6.97 -12.16 3.85
C LEU A 197 8.42 -11.67 3.94
N LEU A 198 8.90 -11.34 5.14
CA LEU A 198 10.27 -10.89 5.35
C LEU A 198 11.29 -11.98 5.04
N THR A 199 11.00 -13.23 5.47
CA THR A 199 11.86 -14.39 5.20
C THR A 199 11.94 -14.68 3.69
N ASP A 200 10.79 -14.76 3.02
CA ASP A 200 10.71 -15.06 1.58
C ASP A 200 11.39 -13.97 0.73
N LEU A 201 11.21 -12.69 1.08
CA LEU A 201 11.91 -11.58 0.44
C LEU A 201 13.43 -11.68 0.64
N ALA A 202 13.89 -12.04 1.85
CA ALA A 202 15.31 -12.20 2.15
C ALA A 202 15.92 -13.39 1.38
N GLU A 203 15.26 -14.55 1.41
CA GLU A 203 15.73 -15.76 0.70
C GLU A 203 15.79 -15.59 -0.82
N ARG A 204 14.91 -14.74 -1.38
CA ARG A 204 14.93 -14.38 -2.81
C ARG A 204 15.90 -13.25 -3.15
N GLY A 205 16.60 -12.69 -2.18
CA GLY A 205 17.47 -11.53 -2.39
C GLY A 205 16.72 -10.22 -2.71
N MET A 206 15.43 -10.18 -2.44
CA MET A 206 14.58 -9.01 -2.75
C MET A 206 14.47 -8.02 -1.59
N LEU A 207 14.82 -8.42 -0.36
CA LEU A 207 14.60 -7.58 0.83
C LEU A 207 15.45 -6.31 0.81
N ASP A 208 16.67 -6.34 0.26
CA ASP A 208 17.52 -5.16 0.18
C ASP A 208 16.97 -4.08 -0.79
N GLU A 209 16.15 -4.49 -1.76
CA GLU A 209 15.51 -3.60 -2.74
C GLU A 209 14.03 -3.33 -2.43
N THR A 210 13.48 -3.98 -1.40
CA THR A 210 12.09 -3.84 -1.01
C THR A 210 11.97 -3.29 0.41
N LEU A 211 11.37 -2.11 0.55
CA LEU A 211 11.07 -1.52 1.85
C LEU A 211 9.72 -2.05 2.36
N VAL A 212 9.74 -2.78 3.46
CA VAL A 212 8.54 -3.24 4.16
C VAL A 212 8.28 -2.33 5.36
N ILE A 213 7.05 -1.82 5.46
CA ILE A 213 6.63 -0.89 6.50
C ILE A 213 5.39 -1.44 7.18
N TRP A 214 5.39 -1.42 8.51
CA TRP A 214 4.22 -1.67 9.32
C TRP A 214 3.96 -0.48 10.25
N GLY A 215 2.72 -0.03 10.33
CA GLY A 215 2.34 1.07 11.20
C GLY A 215 0.84 1.32 11.18
N GLY A 216 0.39 2.12 12.11
CA GLY A 216 -0.94 2.68 12.17
C GLY A 216 -0.92 4.20 11.98
N GLU A 217 -2.08 4.81 11.97
CA GLU A 217 -2.25 6.26 11.81
C GLU A 217 -2.02 7.03 13.12
N PHE A 218 -2.19 6.37 14.27
CA PHE A 218 -1.91 6.87 15.62
C PHE A 218 -1.76 5.71 16.60
N GLY A 219 -1.34 6.01 17.83
CA GLY A 219 -1.18 5.04 18.91
C GLY A 219 -2.41 4.92 19.80
N ARG A 220 -2.21 4.28 20.94
CA ARG A 220 -3.23 4.12 21.99
C ARG A 220 -2.77 4.82 23.28
N LEU A 221 -3.72 5.46 23.97
CA LEU A 221 -3.43 6.08 25.26
C LEU A 221 -2.90 5.05 26.26
N PRO A 222 -1.95 5.42 27.11
CA PRO A 222 -1.47 4.56 28.20
C PRO A 222 -2.53 4.37 29.30
N LEU A 223 -3.63 5.12 29.24
CA LEU A 223 -4.71 5.13 30.21
C LEU A 223 -5.87 4.27 29.75
N VAL A 224 -6.50 3.58 30.71
CA VAL A 224 -7.69 2.77 30.46
C VAL A 224 -8.88 3.66 30.09
N GLN A 225 -9.60 3.31 29.06
CA GLN A 225 -10.82 3.99 28.70
C GLN A 225 -11.94 3.70 29.71
N LYS A 226 -12.77 4.70 30.00
CA LYS A 226 -13.90 4.53 30.91
C LYS A 226 -14.87 3.45 30.37
N GLY A 227 -15.14 2.47 31.20
CA GLY A 227 -16.11 1.41 30.88
C GLY A 227 -15.56 0.06 30.45
N GLY A 228 -14.24 -0.08 30.37
CA GLY A 228 -13.62 -1.37 30.02
C GLY A 228 -12.10 -1.30 29.90
N PRO A 229 -11.41 -2.43 29.67
CA PRO A 229 -9.96 -2.45 29.51
C PRO A 229 -9.48 -1.99 28.14
N GLY A 230 -10.27 -1.24 27.40
CA GLY A 230 -9.90 -0.62 26.14
C GLY A 230 -8.98 0.59 26.29
N ARG A 231 -8.53 1.12 25.17
CA ARG A 231 -7.70 2.32 25.07
C ARG A 231 -8.24 3.25 23.99
N ASP A 232 -8.28 4.54 24.29
CA ASP A 232 -8.63 5.58 23.32
C ASP A 232 -7.42 5.93 22.43
N HIS A 233 -7.64 6.73 21.42
CA HIS A 233 -6.66 7.17 20.45
C HIS A 233 -5.57 8.04 21.06
N ASN A 234 -4.31 7.83 20.68
CA ASN A 234 -3.19 8.66 21.05
C ASN A 234 -2.47 9.22 19.82
N PRO A 235 -2.79 10.44 19.38
CA PRO A 235 -2.13 11.05 18.23
C PRO A 235 -0.72 11.60 18.55
N HIS A 236 -0.30 11.57 19.81
CA HIS A 236 0.94 12.20 20.26
C HIS A 236 2.15 11.25 20.25
N ALA A 237 1.92 9.94 20.19
CA ALA A 237 2.96 8.94 20.09
C ALA A 237 2.43 7.64 19.50
N PHE A 238 3.18 7.07 18.55
CA PHE A 238 2.96 5.73 18.02
C PHE A 238 4.25 5.20 17.42
N THR A 239 4.29 3.90 17.18
CA THR A 239 5.46 3.20 16.64
C THR A 239 5.15 2.68 15.25
N CYS A 240 6.12 2.85 14.35
CA CYS A 240 6.19 2.13 13.08
C CYS A 240 7.47 1.31 13.06
N TRP A 241 7.48 0.18 12.34
CA TRP A 241 8.73 -0.49 12.04
C TRP A 241 8.97 -0.60 10.54
N PHE A 242 10.24 -0.71 10.18
CA PHE A 242 10.73 -0.75 8.81
C PHE A 242 11.69 -1.92 8.67
N ALA A 243 11.65 -2.61 7.53
CA ALA A 243 12.60 -3.66 7.18
C ALA A 243 13.00 -3.58 5.71
N GLY A 244 14.22 -3.95 5.40
CA GLY A 244 14.75 -3.92 4.03
C GLY A 244 15.00 -2.52 3.48
N GLY A 245 15.09 -2.40 2.16
CA GLY A 245 15.13 -1.13 1.42
C GLY A 245 16.11 -0.08 1.94
N GLY A 246 17.34 -0.46 2.35
CA GLY A 246 18.34 0.49 2.86
C GLY A 246 18.16 0.90 4.34
N ILE A 247 17.21 0.31 5.06
CA ILE A 247 17.03 0.55 6.50
C ILE A 247 18.05 -0.27 7.31
N LYS A 248 18.60 0.36 8.34
CA LYS A 248 19.50 -0.27 9.30
C LYS A 248 18.70 -1.12 10.29
N GLY A 249 18.75 -2.44 10.13
CA GLY A 249 18.06 -3.38 11.02
C GLY A 249 18.60 -3.37 12.46
N GLY A 250 17.76 -3.78 13.42
CA GLY A 250 18.13 -3.88 14.84
C GLY A 250 18.33 -2.54 15.54
N THR A 251 17.79 -1.45 14.98
CA THR A 251 17.89 -0.11 15.57
C THR A 251 16.53 0.36 16.06
N GLN A 252 16.56 1.18 17.12
CA GLN A 252 15.43 1.96 17.59
C GLN A 252 15.78 3.43 17.49
N TYR A 253 14.82 4.27 17.09
CA TYR A 253 14.99 5.71 17.00
C TYR A 253 13.74 6.42 17.51
N GLY A 254 13.96 7.38 18.41
CA GLY A 254 12.92 8.10 19.12
C GLY A 254 12.40 7.36 20.36
N GLU A 255 12.00 8.15 21.34
CA GLU A 255 11.47 7.66 22.62
C GLU A 255 10.27 8.48 23.07
N THR A 256 9.38 7.84 23.82
CA THR A 256 8.27 8.53 24.49
C THR A 256 8.67 9.09 25.84
N ASP A 257 7.75 9.84 26.45
CA ASP A 257 7.82 10.14 27.89
C ASP A 257 7.66 8.86 28.74
N GLU A 258 7.88 8.99 30.03
CA GLU A 258 7.91 7.87 31.00
C GLU A 258 6.62 7.03 31.01
N ILE A 259 5.49 7.60 30.59
CA ILE A 259 4.20 6.92 30.59
C ILE A 259 3.74 6.49 29.19
N GLY A 260 4.52 6.74 28.15
CA GLY A 260 4.17 6.39 26.75
C GLY A 260 3.08 7.27 26.15
N HIS A 261 2.90 8.51 26.65
CA HIS A 261 1.84 9.40 26.16
C HIS A 261 2.29 10.27 24.98
N LYS A 262 3.52 10.82 25.03
CA LYS A 262 4.02 11.74 23.99
C LYS A 262 5.38 11.28 23.49
N ALA A 263 5.62 11.38 22.20
CA ALA A 263 6.97 11.30 21.66
C ALA A 263 7.78 12.48 22.18
N LEU A 264 8.95 12.23 22.79
CA LEU A 264 9.73 13.23 23.52
C LEU A 264 11.15 13.39 22.95
N ILE A 265 11.89 12.30 22.79
CA ILE A 265 13.28 12.30 22.33
C ILE A 265 13.29 11.88 20.84
N ASP A 266 14.10 12.56 20.05
CA ASP A 266 14.29 12.26 18.61
C ASP A 266 12.96 12.08 17.86
N ARG A 267 12.06 13.03 18.07
CA ARG A 267 10.71 13.00 17.51
C ARG A 267 10.73 12.93 15.98
N VAL A 268 9.93 12.04 15.43
CA VAL A 268 9.72 11.87 13.99
C VAL A 268 8.27 12.21 13.65
N SER A 269 8.07 13.16 12.75
CA SER A 269 6.76 13.50 12.24
C SER A 269 6.35 12.57 11.09
N VAL A 270 5.07 12.56 10.75
CA VAL A 270 4.59 11.83 9.55
C VAL A 270 5.29 12.33 8.28
N ASN A 271 5.57 13.64 8.19
CA ASN A 271 6.27 14.21 7.06
C ASN A 271 7.73 13.75 6.99
N ASP A 272 8.39 13.53 8.14
CA ASP A 272 9.76 12.97 8.21
C ASP A 272 9.78 11.50 7.75
N ILE A 273 8.77 10.71 8.14
CA ILE A 273 8.59 9.34 7.64
C ILE A 273 8.46 9.36 6.11
N HIS A 274 7.61 10.21 5.57
CA HIS A 274 7.42 10.34 4.12
C HIS A 274 8.71 10.78 3.40
N ALA A 275 9.43 11.77 3.94
CA ALA A 275 10.70 12.22 3.39
C ALA A 275 11.76 11.11 3.40
N THR A 276 11.80 10.33 4.48
CA THR A 276 12.73 9.20 4.63
C THR A 276 12.41 8.08 3.63
N ILE A 277 11.16 7.70 3.47
CA ILE A 277 10.74 6.69 2.49
C ILE A 277 11.08 7.14 1.06
N LEU A 278 10.78 8.38 0.69
CA LEU A 278 11.13 8.91 -0.63
C LEU A 278 12.65 8.91 -0.85
N HIS A 279 13.43 9.24 0.19
CA HIS A 279 14.88 9.21 0.12
C HIS A 279 15.44 7.80 -0.08
N THR A 280 14.93 6.78 0.63
CA THR A 280 15.37 5.38 0.42
C THR A 280 15.06 4.87 -1.00
N LEU A 281 14.05 5.44 -1.64
CA LEU A 281 13.70 5.18 -3.03
C LEU A 281 14.47 6.05 -4.04
N GLY A 282 15.48 6.81 -3.60
CA GLY A 282 16.31 7.66 -4.45
C GLY A 282 15.67 8.99 -4.86
N LEU A 283 14.54 9.35 -4.27
CA LEU A 283 13.82 10.59 -4.58
C LEU A 283 14.19 11.72 -3.62
N ASN A 284 14.42 12.90 -4.17
CA ASN A 284 14.54 14.11 -3.38
C ASN A 284 13.15 14.69 -3.12
N HIS A 285 12.64 14.55 -1.89
CA HIS A 285 11.29 14.96 -1.52
C HIS A 285 11.04 16.46 -1.60
N GLU A 286 12.10 17.31 -1.56
CA GLU A 286 11.97 18.76 -1.72
C GLU A 286 11.83 19.19 -3.17
N LYS A 287 12.41 18.41 -4.10
CA LYS A 287 12.34 18.63 -5.54
C LYS A 287 11.16 17.92 -6.20
N LEU A 288 10.60 16.91 -5.54
CA LEU A 288 9.45 16.18 -6.03
C LEU A 288 8.18 17.04 -5.83
N THR A 289 7.85 17.81 -6.85
CA THR A 289 6.71 18.73 -6.83
C THR A 289 5.68 18.38 -7.89
N TYR A 290 4.45 18.77 -7.64
CA TYR A 290 3.37 18.73 -8.62
C TYR A 290 2.71 20.12 -8.73
N ARG A 291 2.56 20.60 -9.97
CA ARG A 291 1.93 21.91 -10.23
C ARG A 291 0.42 21.76 -10.24
N TYR A 292 -0.24 22.41 -9.29
CA TYR A 292 -1.69 22.39 -9.15
C TYR A 292 -2.21 23.80 -8.84
N ASN A 293 -3.23 24.26 -9.57
CA ASN A 293 -3.79 25.60 -9.43
C ASN A 293 -2.72 26.73 -9.44
N GLY A 294 -1.74 26.60 -10.34
CA GLY A 294 -0.70 27.63 -10.52
C GLY A 294 0.44 27.62 -9.51
N ARG A 295 0.40 26.72 -8.51
CA ARG A 295 1.44 26.57 -7.47
C ARG A 295 2.10 25.20 -7.56
N ASP A 296 3.40 25.13 -7.31
CA ASP A 296 4.15 23.90 -7.15
C ASP A 296 4.06 23.41 -5.68
N PHE A 297 3.44 22.25 -5.49
CA PHE A 297 3.31 21.62 -4.18
C PHE A 297 4.33 20.51 -4.05
N ARG A 298 5.12 20.51 -2.97
CA ARG A 298 5.90 19.34 -2.57
C ARG A 298 4.95 18.24 -2.11
N LEU A 299 5.28 16.99 -2.43
CA LEU A 299 4.44 15.85 -2.04
C LEU A 299 4.62 15.45 -0.57
N THR A 300 5.57 16.06 0.14
CA THR A 300 5.72 16.04 1.62
C THR A 300 5.18 17.30 2.29
N ASP A 301 4.44 18.13 1.56
CA ASP A 301 3.95 19.43 1.99
C ASP A 301 5.08 20.41 2.36
N VAL A 302 4.93 21.19 3.42
CA VAL A 302 5.87 22.26 3.80
C VAL A 302 7.01 21.81 4.69
N SER A 303 6.99 20.57 5.17
CA SER A 303 7.95 20.06 6.15
C SER A 303 8.47 18.67 5.77
N GLY A 304 9.29 18.09 6.62
CA GLY A 304 9.87 16.77 6.48
C GLY A 304 11.39 16.83 6.42
N ARG A 305 12.04 16.05 7.28
CA ARG A 305 13.46 15.77 7.23
C ARG A 305 13.70 14.29 6.99
N VAL A 306 14.77 13.94 6.33
CA VAL A 306 15.21 12.54 6.20
C VAL A 306 15.83 12.12 7.53
N VAL A 307 15.31 11.05 8.12
CA VAL A 307 15.82 10.44 9.36
C VAL A 307 17.00 9.53 8.98
N LYS A 308 18.18 10.12 8.84
CA LYS A 308 19.39 9.41 8.36
C LYS A 308 19.90 8.38 9.36
N GLU A 309 19.56 8.54 10.62
CA GLU A 309 19.99 7.70 11.74
C GLU A 309 19.51 6.24 11.62
N ILE A 310 18.38 6.02 10.92
CA ILE A 310 17.82 4.68 10.67
C ILE A 310 18.28 4.07 9.33
N LEU A 311 19.08 4.78 8.55
CA LEU A 311 19.52 4.32 7.23
C LEU A 311 20.87 3.57 7.34
N LYS A 312 21.07 2.56 6.49
CA LYS A 312 22.38 1.94 6.29
C LYS A 312 23.35 3.04 5.81
N THR A 313 24.52 3.11 6.39
CA THR A 313 25.62 3.91 5.82
C THR A 313 26.09 3.24 4.52
N SER A 314 26.01 3.97 3.43
CA SER A 314 26.57 3.55 2.12
C SER A 314 28.09 3.42 2.19
#